data_5659f2a4fab9dc844f86c324301f5958
#
_entry.id   5659f2a4fab9dc844f86c324301f5958
#
_cell.length_a   1.000
_cell.length_b   1.000
_cell.length_c   1.000
_cell.angle_alpha   90.00
_cell.angle_beta   90.00
_cell.angle_gamma   90.00
#
_symmetry.space_group_name_H-M   'P 1'
#
loop_
_entity.id
_entity.type
_entity.pdbx_description
1 polymer ?
#
loop_
_entity_poly.entity_id
_entity_poly.type
_entity_poly.pdbx_seq_one_letter_code
_entity_poly.pdbx_strand_id
1 'polypeptide(L)'
;MSKEEKAVRDALAKLERDAAVSDAAVARMNQATPVSSYEQARSQLSEIKDPKIRAAAEKAFAGVDRQTERLATEAAKSGLQVTPSGTLAPAASTLSAEQLAAQLAATQAASASAQAAEIARQQQAAEAERLRRQGQSAYDILFTEFNQYGLGSLIEPLKNLITSGASSSELTLALRQTEAYKKRFAANAQRIASGLRALSEGEYIALEDGYQTIMRNYGVPSSLYARDSMGRQEGFEKLIAGDVKVPELEQRVILGKEKLLNAPPETRQAFRQFFPSITDDDILGYVLDPEKGLQDIKRKVTAAEIGGAAIGAGLATSLTRAEQLAGAGITGEAARQGYQAIAGMVPRGRQLSEFYKESPYTQQTAEQEVFNLAGGTEASNLRRKLTQTEQAAFSGKAGTTGGALGRERAGSF
;
A
#
# COMPACT_ATOMS: atom_id res chain seq x y z
N MET A 1 46.56 9.20 -26.86
CA MET A 1 45.20 9.64 -26.50
C MET A 1 44.70 10.61 -27.54
N SER A 2 43.66 10.24 -28.25
CA SER A 2 43.07 11.10 -29.27
C SER A 2 42.32 12.27 -28.63
N LYS A 3 42.10 13.36 -29.37
CA LYS A 3 41.30 14.50 -28.91
C LYS A 3 39.88 14.09 -28.50
N GLU A 4 39.36 13.03 -29.10
CA GLU A 4 38.04 12.48 -28.82
C GLU A 4 38.00 11.71 -27.51
N GLU A 5 39.02 10.91 -27.15
CA GLU A 5 39.12 10.22 -25.86
C GLU A 5 39.19 11.21 -24.69
N LYS A 6 39.86 12.35 -24.89
CA LYS A 6 39.95 13.42 -23.91
C LYS A 6 38.58 14.10 -23.70
N ALA A 7 37.85 14.37 -24.78
CA ALA A 7 36.52 14.99 -24.73
C ALA A 7 35.48 14.08 -24.03
N VAL A 8 35.54 12.78 -24.30
CA VAL A 8 34.63 11.79 -23.61
C VAL A 8 34.97 11.69 -22.13
N ARG A 9 36.27 11.68 -21.78
CA ARG A 9 36.70 11.62 -20.37
C ARG A 9 36.33 12.90 -19.61
N ASP A 10 36.45 14.06 -20.23
CA ASP A 10 36.06 15.35 -19.65
C ASP A 10 34.51 15.45 -19.49
N ALA A 11 33.76 14.88 -20.44
CA ALA A 11 32.31 14.79 -20.36
C ALA A 11 31.83 13.81 -19.25
N LEU A 12 32.54 12.67 -19.11
CA LEU A 12 32.25 11.69 -18.02
C LEU A 12 32.55 12.30 -16.65
N ALA A 13 33.73 12.96 -16.50
CA ALA A 13 34.11 13.62 -15.26
C ALA A 13 33.21 14.83 -14.90
N LYS A 14 32.53 15.39 -15.89
CA LYS A 14 31.53 16.44 -15.70
C LYS A 14 30.19 15.84 -15.24
N LEU A 15 29.76 14.73 -15.85
CA LEU A 15 28.56 13.99 -15.44
C LEU A 15 28.67 13.43 -14.00
N GLU A 16 29.83 12.91 -13.63
CA GLU A 16 30.08 12.44 -12.25
C GLU A 16 30.07 13.60 -11.25
N ARG A 17 30.57 14.78 -11.61
CA ARG A 17 30.50 15.98 -10.76
C ARG A 17 29.08 16.51 -10.65
N ASP A 18 28.30 16.49 -11.72
CA ASP A 18 26.92 16.96 -11.77
C ASP A 18 26.02 15.96 -10.97
N ALA A 19 26.30 14.66 -11.03
CA ALA A 19 25.64 13.63 -10.21
C ALA A 19 25.98 13.79 -8.73
N ALA A 20 27.25 14.00 -8.37
CA ALA A 20 27.66 14.21 -6.98
C ALA A 20 27.08 15.50 -6.37
N VAL A 21 26.89 16.55 -7.17
CA VAL A 21 26.20 17.78 -6.74
C VAL A 21 24.72 17.54 -6.56
N SER A 22 24.11 16.70 -7.41
CA SER A 22 22.70 16.28 -7.27
C SER A 22 22.50 15.45 -6.01
N ASP A 23 23.35 14.46 -5.76
CA ASP A 23 23.29 13.59 -4.58
C ASP A 23 23.53 14.38 -3.27
N ALA A 24 24.46 15.34 -3.28
CA ALA A 24 24.70 16.22 -2.14
C ALA A 24 23.54 17.19 -1.88
N ALA A 25 22.84 17.64 -2.94
CA ALA A 25 21.64 18.45 -2.81
C ALA A 25 20.45 17.64 -2.26
N VAL A 26 20.28 16.39 -2.75
CA VAL A 26 19.27 15.47 -2.25
C VAL A 26 19.55 15.07 -0.79
N ALA A 27 20.82 14.81 -0.43
CA ALA A 27 21.19 14.51 0.95
C ALA A 27 20.93 15.68 1.93
N ARG A 28 21.12 16.92 1.48
CA ARG A 28 20.79 18.11 2.26
C ARG A 28 19.29 18.35 2.36
N MET A 29 18.53 18.03 1.31
CA MET A 29 17.06 18.08 1.35
C MET A 29 16.46 17.03 2.30
N ASN A 30 17.06 15.86 2.43
CA ASN A 30 16.60 14.79 3.33
C ASN A 30 16.93 15.03 4.81
N GLN A 31 17.77 16.02 5.14
CA GLN A 31 18.11 16.40 6.52
C GLN A 31 17.29 17.57 7.08
N ALA A 32 16.44 18.20 6.28
CA ALA A 32 15.64 19.36 6.67
C ALA A 32 14.16 19.01 6.82
N THR A 33 13.50 19.54 7.84
CA THR A 33 12.05 19.43 8.11
C THR A 33 11.20 19.93 6.94
N PRO A 34 10.10 19.22 6.59
CA PRO A 34 9.70 19.08 5.17
C PRO A 34 9.08 20.29 4.46
N VAL A 35 8.61 21.33 5.12
CA VAL A 35 7.89 22.43 4.43
C VAL A 35 8.67 23.74 4.41
N SER A 36 9.35 24.08 5.48
CA SER A 36 10.16 25.30 5.55
C SER A 36 11.41 25.25 4.65
N SER A 37 11.90 24.05 4.35
CA SER A 37 13.09 23.83 3.54
C SER A 37 12.85 23.94 2.03
N TYR A 38 11.65 23.60 1.55
CA TYR A 38 11.31 23.73 0.13
C TYR A 38 11.14 25.20 -0.27
N GLU A 39 10.40 25.98 0.53
CA GLU A 39 10.25 27.41 0.30
C GLU A 39 11.56 28.18 0.50
N GLN A 40 12.38 27.79 1.47
CA GLN A 40 13.72 28.34 1.66
C GLN A 40 14.66 28.00 0.49
N ALA A 41 14.63 26.75 0.01
CA ALA A 41 15.42 26.36 -1.16
C ALA A 41 14.96 27.08 -2.43
N ARG A 42 13.66 27.34 -2.57
CA ARG A 42 13.09 28.09 -3.70
C ARG A 42 13.44 29.58 -3.64
N SER A 43 13.48 30.18 -2.45
CA SER A 43 13.91 31.59 -2.28
C SER A 43 15.40 31.80 -2.61
N GLN A 44 16.24 30.77 -2.38
CA GLN A 44 17.67 30.81 -2.71
C GLN A 44 17.98 30.66 -4.21
N LEU A 45 17.00 30.32 -5.06
CA LEU A 45 17.17 30.27 -6.52
C LEU A 45 17.63 31.58 -7.11
N SER A 46 17.23 32.70 -6.51
CA SER A 46 17.64 34.06 -6.93
C SER A 46 19.12 34.36 -6.65
N GLU A 47 19.74 33.63 -5.71
CA GLU A 47 21.14 33.81 -5.29
C GLU A 47 22.12 33.03 -6.18
N ILE A 48 21.63 32.11 -7.01
CA ILE A 48 22.45 31.33 -7.93
C ILE A 48 22.94 32.22 -9.10
N LYS A 49 24.20 32.53 -9.09
CA LYS A 49 24.84 33.44 -10.09
C LYS A 49 25.05 32.80 -11.47
N ASP A 50 25.17 31.46 -11.55
CA ASP A 50 25.35 30.75 -12.81
C ASP A 50 24.00 30.50 -13.50
N PRO A 51 23.77 31.04 -14.71
CA PRO A 51 22.49 30.95 -15.41
C PRO A 51 22.14 29.50 -15.83
N LYS A 52 23.14 28.64 -16.05
CA LYS A 52 22.90 27.22 -16.42
C LYS A 52 22.47 26.39 -15.20
N ILE A 53 23.10 26.63 -14.06
CA ILE A 53 22.74 25.98 -12.80
C ILE A 53 21.37 26.45 -12.32
N ARG A 54 21.07 27.76 -12.47
CA ARG A 54 19.77 28.33 -12.17
C ARG A 54 18.67 27.69 -13.02
N ALA A 55 18.84 27.62 -14.34
CA ALA A 55 17.84 27.00 -15.23
C ALA A 55 17.64 25.50 -14.95
N ALA A 56 18.68 24.78 -14.58
CA ALA A 56 18.58 23.38 -14.19
C ALA A 56 17.79 23.20 -12.86
N ALA A 57 18.06 24.09 -11.90
CA ALA A 57 17.34 24.10 -10.63
C ALA A 57 15.86 24.49 -10.80
N GLU A 58 15.57 25.53 -11.61
CA GLU A 58 14.18 25.93 -11.94
C GLU A 58 13.41 24.79 -12.62
N LYS A 59 14.05 24.05 -13.52
CA LYS A 59 13.46 22.87 -14.17
C LYS A 59 13.20 21.74 -13.20
N ALA A 60 14.09 21.53 -12.22
CA ALA A 60 13.92 20.54 -11.17
C ALA A 60 12.73 20.91 -10.24
N PHE A 61 12.65 22.17 -9.79
CA PHE A 61 11.52 22.65 -9.00
C PHE A 61 10.18 22.58 -9.75
N ALA A 62 10.15 22.96 -11.03
CA ALA A 62 8.97 22.80 -11.87
C ALA A 62 8.57 21.32 -12.10
N GLY A 63 9.51 20.40 -11.95
CA GLY A 63 9.25 18.96 -11.90
C GLY A 63 8.54 18.53 -10.62
N VAL A 64 9.04 19.01 -9.50
CA VAL A 64 8.47 18.75 -8.15
C VAL A 64 7.08 19.38 -8.04
N ASP A 65 6.89 20.63 -8.49
CA ASP A 65 5.58 21.31 -8.48
C ASP A 65 4.53 20.51 -9.26
N ARG A 66 4.86 20.03 -10.46
CA ARG A 66 3.97 19.17 -11.27
C ARG A 66 3.66 17.83 -10.63
N GLN A 67 4.61 17.27 -9.90
CA GLN A 67 4.44 16.01 -9.19
C GLN A 67 3.57 16.20 -7.95
N THR A 68 3.76 17.31 -7.24
CA THR A 68 2.95 17.70 -6.08
C THR A 68 1.51 17.99 -6.48
N GLU A 69 1.30 18.69 -7.60
CA GLU A 69 -0.04 18.94 -8.17
C GLU A 69 -0.76 17.65 -8.61
N ARG A 70 -0.03 16.72 -9.22
CA ARG A 70 -0.57 15.40 -9.56
C ARG A 70 -0.94 14.60 -8.32
N LEU A 71 -0.08 14.57 -7.30
CA LEU A 71 -0.34 13.90 -6.03
C LEU A 71 -1.49 14.56 -5.27
N ALA A 72 -1.60 15.89 -5.28
CA ALA A 72 -2.72 16.61 -4.69
C ALA A 72 -4.04 16.32 -5.43
N THR A 73 -4.00 16.21 -6.76
CA THR A 73 -5.18 15.86 -7.58
C THR A 73 -5.61 14.41 -7.37
N GLU A 74 -4.66 13.50 -7.19
CA GLU A 74 -4.91 12.09 -6.94
C GLU A 74 -5.36 11.85 -5.48
N ALA A 75 -4.80 12.61 -4.54
CA ALA A 75 -5.23 12.66 -3.15
C ALA A 75 -6.67 13.18 -3.02
N ALA A 76 -7.02 14.23 -3.75
CA ALA A 76 -8.39 14.77 -3.78
C ALA A 76 -9.41 13.76 -4.35
N LYS A 77 -9.02 12.96 -5.35
CA LYS A 77 -9.83 11.86 -5.88
C LYS A 77 -10.00 10.70 -4.89
N SER A 78 -9.05 10.54 -3.95
CA SER A 78 -9.04 9.50 -2.93
C SER A 78 -9.62 9.96 -1.58
N GLY A 79 -10.21 11.16 -1.50
CA GLY A 79 -10.79 11.71 -0.26
C GLY A 79 -9.74 12.17 0.77
N LEU A 80 -8.51 12.43 0.34
CA LEU A 80 -7.43 12.93 1.17
C LEU A 80 -7.30 14.44 1.02
N GLN A 81 -7.05 15.17 2.12
CA GLN A 81 -6.75 16.60 2.10
C GLN A 81 -5.29 16.85 2.44
N VAL A 82 -4.66 17.77 1.70
CA VAL A 82 -3.31 18.28 2.02
C VAL A 82 -3.46 19.33 3.12
N THR A 83 -2.82 19.11 4.26
CA THR A 83 -2.80 20.10 5.36
C THR A 83 -1.92 21.29 5.01
N PRO A 84 -2.10 22.45 5.64
CA PRO A 84 -1.25 23.63 5.43
C PRO A 84 0.25 23.42 5.72
N SER A 85 0.60 22.33 6.39
CA SER A 85 1.99 21.90 6.64
C SER A 85 2.56 20.98 5.56
N GLY A 86 1.85 20.75 4.45
CA GLY A 86 2.32 19.92 3.32
C GLY A 86 2.28 18.41 3.56
N THR A 87 1.65 17.94 4.64
CA THR A 87 1.43 16.52 4.90
C THR A 87 0.04 16.10 4.48
N LEU A 88 -0.09 14.92 3.87
CA LEU A 88 -1.38 14.33 3.54
C LEU A 88 -1.99 13.76 4.82
N ALA A 89 -3.14 14.28 5.24
CA ALA A 89 -3.93 13.72 6.32
C ALA A 89 -5.18 13.06 5.75
N PRO A 90 -5.49 11.82 6.11
CA PRO A 90 -6.75 11.20 5.75
C PRO A 90 -7.87 11.83 6.58
N ALA A 91 -9.00 12.11 5.94
CA ALA A 91 -10.25 12.35 6.67
C ALA A 91 -10.60 11.04 7.42
N ALA A 92 -10.17 10.97 8.67
CA ALA A 92 -10.43 9.89 9.63
C ALA A 92 -9.96 8.47 9.24
N SER A 93 -8.63 8.27 9.12
CA SER A 93 -8.01 6.98 9.48
C SER A 93 -6.50 7.15 9.61
N THR A 94 -6.01 6.92 10.81
CA THR A 94 -4.61 7.12 11.22
C THR A 94 -3.69 6.08 10.62
N LEU A 95 -3.05 6.41 9.51
CA LEU A 95 -1.77 5.79 9.18
C LEU A 95 -0.68 6.56 9.94
N SER A 96 0.21 5.86 10.62
CA SER A 96 1.30 6.51 11.34
C SER A 96 2.25 7.22 10.38
N ALA A 97 2.93 8.28 10.86
CA ALA A 97 3.92 9.01 10.08
C ALA A 97 5.03 8.10 9.53
N GLU A 98 5.33 6.99 10.20
CA GLU A 98 6.27 5.95 9.76
C GLU A 98 5.77 5.17 8.54
N GLN A 99 4.47 4.88 8.47
CA GLN A 99 3.89 4.17 7.32
C GLN A 99 3.83 5.07 6.07
N LEU A 100 3.61 6.38 6.27
CA LEU A 100 3.66 7.36 5.18
C LEU A 100 5.09 7.57 4.68
N ALA A 101 6.06 7.60 5.59
CA ALA A 101 7.50 7.68 5.25
C ALA A 101 7.97 6.41 4.52
N ALA A 102 7.52 5.23 4.94
CA ALA A 102 7.80 3.97 4.26
C ALA A 102 7.18 3.92 2.85
N GLN A 103 5.97 4.45 2.68
CA GLN A 103 5.29 4.53 1.38
C GLN A 103 5.98 5.53 0.43
N LEU A 104 6.43 6.68 0.95
CA LEU A 104 7.23 7.64 0.19
C LEU A 104 8.60 7.08 -0.17
N ALA A 105 9.26 6.36 0.75
CA ALA A 105 10.53 5.69 0.48
C ALA A 105 10.39 4.57 -0.56
N ALA A 106 9.30 3.80 -0.53
CA ALA A 106 9.01 2.76 -1.51
C ALA A 106 8.72 3.33 -2.91
N THR A 107 7.99 4.45 -3.01
CA THR A 107 7.75 5.14 -4.28
C THR A 107 9.03 5.80 -4.82
N GLN A 108 9.88 6.33 -3.96
CA GLN A 108 11.19 6.86 -4.36
C GLN A 108 12.16 5.75 -4.79
N ALA A 109 12.16 4.60 -4.10
CA ALA A 109 12.94 3.43 -4.50
C ALA A 109 12.46 2.85 -5.84
N ALA A 110 11.15 2.80 -6.07
CA ALA A 110 10.57 2.37 -7.34
C ALA A 110 10.89 3.34 -8.49
N SER A 111 10.89 4.66 -8.25
CA SER A 111 11.27 5.65 -9.26
C SER A 111 12.79 5.65 -9.52
N ALA A 112 13.61 5.44 -8.50
CA ALA A 112 15.06 5.31 -8.65
C ALA A 112 15.43 4.02 -9.40
N SER A 113 14.75 2.91 -9.15
CA SER A 113 14.95 1.65 -9.88
C SER A 113 14.47 1.75 -11.34
N ALA A 114 13.38 2.48 -11.61
CA ALA A 114 12.94 2.78 -12.97
C ALA A 114 13.92 3.70 -13.73
N GLN A 115 14.50 4.68 -13.06
CA GLN A 115 15.52 5.54 -13.63
C GLN A 115 16.85 4.80 -13.85
N ALA A 116 17.27 3.95 -12.91
CA ALA A 116 18.44 3.10 -13.07
C ALA A 116 18.26 2.09 -14.21
N ALA A 117 17.06 1.51 -14.36
CA ALA A 117 16.72 0.65 -15.48
C ALA A 117 16.75 1.40 -16.83
N GLU A 118 16.31 2.66 -16.86
CA GLU A 118 16.34 3.48 -18.06
C GLU A 118 17.78 3.88 -18.43
N ILE A 119 18.60 4.26 -17.46
CA ILE A 119 20.04 4.56 -17.67
C ILE A 119 20.78 3.29 -18.12
N ALA A 120 20.49 2.12 -17.52
CA ALA A 120 21.05 0.86 -17.95
C ALA A 120 20.65 0.51 -19.39
N ARG A 121 19.40 0.79 -19.81
CA ARG A 121 18.92 0.61 -21.19
C ARG A 121 19.66 1.54 -22.16
N GLN A 122 19.86 2.81 -21.81
CA GLN A 122 20.59 3.77 -22.64
C GLN A 122 22.06 3.39 -22.78
N GLN A 123 22.69 2.91 -21.71
CA GLN A 123 24.07 2.40 -21.75
C GLN A 123 24.18 1.15 -22.62
N GLN A 124 23.23 0.21 -22.50
CA GLN A 124 23.18 -1.00 -23.33
C GLN A 124 22.93 -0.68 -24.80
N ALA A 125 22.04 0.28 -25.10
CA ALA A 125 21.80 0.73 -26.47
C ALA A 125 23.05 1.34 -27.07
N ALA A 126 23.78 2.16 -26.31
CA ALA A 126 25.04 2.77 -26.74
C ALA A 126 26.17 1.73 -26.94
N GLU A 127 26.20 0.71 -26.10
CA GLU A 127 27.14 -0.40 -26.20
C GLU A 127 26.79 -1.33 -27.38
N ALA A 128 25.52 -1.63 -27.60
CA ALA A 128 25.05 -2.35 -28.79
C ALA A 128 25.40 -1.60 -30.08
N GLU A 129 25.27 -0.27 -30.08
CA GLU A 129 25.64 0.55 -31.21
C GLU A 129 27.17 0.58 -31.44
N ARG A 130 27.97 0.59 -30.36
CA ARG A 130 29.43 0.48 -30.40
C ARG A 130 29.88 -0.87 -30.93
N LEU A 131 29.22 -1.99 -30.50
CA LEU A 131 29.49 -3.33 -30.98
C LEU A 131 29.11 -3.52 -32.47
N ARG A 132 28.02 -2.86 -32.94
CA ARG A 132 27.68 -2.78 -34.37
C ARG A 132 28.79 -2.14 -35.17
N ARG A 133 29.37 -1.04 -34.69
CA ARG A 133 30.49 -0.35 -35.33
C ARG A 133 31.78 -1.20 -35.32
N GLN A 134 31.91 -2.17 -34.45
CA GLN A 134 33.04 -3.11 -34.37
C GLN A 134 32.86 -4.38 -35.24
N GLY A 135 31.83 -4.44 -36.05
CA GLY A 135 31.64 -5.54 -37.02
C GLY A 135 31.05 -6.81 -36.46
N GLN A 136 30.43 -6.78 -35.26
CA GLN A 136 29.69 -7.92 -34.74
C GLN A 136 28.38 -8.11 -35.49
N SER A 137 27.94 -9.37 -35.62
CA SER A 137 26.65 -9.68 -36.27
C SER A 137 25.48 -9.07 -35.53
N ALA A 138 24.47 -8.59 -36.24
CA ALA A 138 23.24 -8.08 -35.64
C ALA A 138 22.55 -9.13 -34.73
N TYR A 139 22.77 -10.40 -35.03
CA TYR A 139 22.28 -11.53 -34.20
C TYR A 139 22.96 -11.54 -32.83
N ASP A 140 24.31 -11.44 -32.79
CA ASP A 140 25.05 -11.52 -31.52
C ASP A 140 24.68 -10.36 -30.60
N ILE A 141 24.46 -9.19 -31.16
CA ILE A 141 24.04 -7.98 -30.45
C ILE A 141 22.64 -8.23 -29.83
N LEU A 142 21.67 -8.62 -30.65
CA LEU A 142 20.30 -8.88 -30.19
C LEU A 142 20.25 -10.04 -29.21
N PHE A 143 20.97 -11.13 -29.49
CA PHE A 143 21.03 -12.27 -28.59
C PHE A 143 21.63 -11.90 -27.23
N THR A 144 22.69 -11.12 -27.20
CA THR A 144 23.32 -10.64 -25.96
C THR A 144 22.37 -9.77 -25.17
N GLU A 145 21.71 -8.82 -25.83
CA GLU A 145 20.75 -7.91 -25.21
C GLU A 145 19.52 -8.68 -24.64
N PHE A 146 18.94 -9.53 -25.43
CA PHE A 146 17.79 -10.33 -24.99
C PHE A 146 18.15 -11.37 -23.92
N ASN A 147 19.36 -11.94 -24.00
CA ASN A 147 19.81 -12.91 -23.02
C ASN A 147 20.04 -12.32 -21.62
N GLN A 148 20.41 -11.04 -21.54
CA GLN A 148 20.51 -10.33 -20.26
C GLN A 148 19.16 -10.28 -19.50
N TYR A 149 18.06 -10.27 -20.24
CA TYR A 149 16.70 -10.32 -19.70
C TYR A 149 16.11 -11.75 -19.62
N GLY A 150 16.92 -12.78 -19.85
CA GLY A 150 16.45 -14.15 -19.93
C GLY A 150 15.60 -14.45 -21.17
N LEU A 151 15.64 -13.61 -22.19
CA LEU A 151 14.84 -13.68 -23.41
C LEU A 151 15.60 -14.23 -24.61
N GLY A 152 16.79 -14.78 -24.43
CA GLY A 152 17.65 -15.30 -25.52
C GLY A 152 16.93 -16.33 -26.41
N SER A 153 16.07 -17.17 -25.82
CA SER A 153 15.27 -18.15 -26.57
C SER A 153 14.26 -17.54 -27.55
N LEU A 154 13.92 -16.24 -27.40
CA LEU A 154 13.04 -15.54 -28.32
C LEU A 154 13.71 -15.14 -29.63
N ILE A 155 15.04 -14.99 -29.63
CA ILE A 155 15.84 -14.54 -30.78
C ILE A 155 16.23 -15.71 -31.69
N GLU A 156 16.36 -16.91 -31.12
CA GLU A 156 16.78 -18.09 -31.88
C GLU A 156 15.91 -18.40 -33.12
N PRO A 157 14.56 -18.30 -33.05
CA PRO A 157 13.71 -18.49 -34.25
C PRO A 157 13.90 -17.42 -35.32
N LEU A 158 14.49 -16.26 -34.99
CA LEU A 158 14.69 -15.13 -35.90
C LEU A 158 16.08 -15.15 -36.55
N LYS A 159 16.94 -16.08 -36.21
CA LYS A 159 18.32 -16.15 -36.68
C LYS A 159 18.44 -16.02 -38.22
N ASN A 160 17.59 -16.72 -38.94
CA ASN A 160 17.61 -16.71 -40.41
C ASN A 160 17.18 -15.34 -40.98
N LEU A 161 16.20 -14.68 -40.38
CA LEU A 161 15.75 -13.34 -40.78
C LEU A 161 16.83 -12.29 -40.49
N ILE A 162 17.49 -12.40 -39.34
CA ILE A 162 18.57 -11.49 -38.96
C ILE A 162 19.77 -11.64 -39.93
N THR A 163 20.13 -12.87 -40.22
CA THR A 163 21.26 -13.15 -41.14
C THR A 163 20.95 -12.78 -42.60
N SER A 164 19.69 -12.78 -43.02
CA SER A 164 19.26 -12.31 -44.35
C SER A 164 19.17 -10.79 -44.47
N GLY A 165 19.44 -10.04 -43.40
CA GLY A 165 19.44 -8.58 -43.41
C GLY A 165 18.04 -7.96 -43.33
N ALA A 166 17.09 -8.64 -42.74
CA ALA A 166 15.75 -8.09 -42.50
C ALA A 166 15.82 -6.79 -41.67
N SER A 167 14.92 -5.87 -41.97
CA SER A 167 14.84 -4.57 -41.26
C SER A 167 14.41 -4.79 -39.81
N SER A 168 14.73 -3.84 -38.94
CA SER A 168 14.32 -3.88 -37.52
C SER A 168 12.79 -3.99 -37.34
N SER A 169 12.02 -3.39 -38.25
CA SER A 169 10.57 -3.47 -38.28
C SER A 169 10.07 -4.88 -38.57
N GLU A 170 10.67 -5.53 -39.57
CA GLU A 170 10.34 -6.91 -39.97
C GLU A 170 10.71 -7.89 -38.85
N LEU A 171 11.88 -7.69 -38.22
CA LEU A 171 12.33 -8.51 -37.09
C LEU A 171 11.39 -8.36 -35.89
N THR A 172 10.97 -7.13 -35.58
CA THR A 172 10.03 -6.89 -34.47
C THR A 172 8.68 -7.54 -34.74
N LEU A 173 8.18 -7.43 -35.98
CA LEU A 173 6.91 -8.08 -36.35
C LEU A 173 7.02 -9.60 -36.28
N ALA A 174 8.08 -10.17 -36.83
CA ALA A 174 8.33 -11.61 -36.81
C ALA A 174 8.51 -12.14 -35.39
N LEU A 175 9.24 -11.40 -34.52
CA LEU A 175 9.41 -11.72 -33.10
C LEU A 175 8.05 -11.84 -32.38
N ARG A 176 7.20 -10.86 -32.56
CA ARG A 176 5.87 -10.83 -31.92
C ARG A 176 4.91 -11.92 -32.41
N GLN A 177 5.19 -12.51 -33.57
CA GLN A 177 4.44 -13.62 -34.13
C GLN A 177 4.92 -14.99 -33.61
N THR A 178 6.11 -15.07 -33.04
CA THR A 178 6.64 -16.35 -32.51
C THR A 178 5.81 -16.84 -31.32
N GLU A 179 5.65 -18.15 -31.21
CA GLU A 179 4.96 -18.76 -30.06
C GLU A 179 5.73 -18.53 -28.75
N ALA A 180 7.05 -18.48 -28.81
CA ALA A 180 7.89 -18.14 -27.66
C ALA A 180 7.57 -16.73 -27.11
N TYR A 181 7.45 -15.73 -27.99
CA TYR A 181 7.07 -14.38 -27.59
C TYR A 181 5.66 -14.32 -27.01
N LYS A 182 4.68 -14.94 -27.68
CA LYS A 182 3.30 -14.99 -27.20
C LYS A 182 3.20 -15.64 -25.83
N LYS A 183 3.97 -16.72 -25.60
CA LYS A 183 4.05 -17.40 -24.32
C LYS A 183 4.74 -16.53 -23.26
N ARG A 184 5.84 -15.85 -23.61
CA ARG A 184 6.57 -14.98 -22.68
C ARG A 184 5.73 -13.78 -22.20
N PHE A 185 4.92 -13.23 -23.10
CA PHE A 185 4.08 -12.05 -22.85
C PHE A 185 2.58 -12.39 -22.87
N ALA A 186 2.21 -13.57 -22.37
CA ALA A 186 0.87 -14.14 -22.48
C ALA A 186 -0.22 -13.24 -21.88
N ALA A 187 0.08 -12.49 -20.82
CA ALA A 187 -0.86 -11.56 -20.19
C ALA A 187 -1.32 -10.45 -21.17
N ASN A 188 -0.51 -10.07 -22.16
CA ASN A 188 -0.92 -9.06 -23.14
C ASN A 188 -2.12 -9.51 -23.98
N ALA A 189 -2.21 -10.79 -24.33
CA ALA A 189 -3.38 -11.33 -25.05
C ALA A 189 -4.65 -11.22 -24.18
N GLN A 190 -4.55 -11.53 -22.90
CA GLN A 190 -5.68 -11.39 -21.96
C GLN A 190 -6.07 -9.94 -21.74
N ARG A 191 -5.10 -9.01 -21.65
CA ARG A 191 -5.35 -7.57 -21.56
C ARG A 191 -6.15 -7.05 -22.74
N ILE A 192 -5.74 -7.41 -23.97
CA ILE A 192 -6.47 -7.03 -25.20
C ILE A 192 -7.88 -7.59 -25.19
N ALA A 193 -8.05 -8.86 -24.80
CA ALA A 193 -9.37 -9.50 -24.70
C ALA A 193 -10.29 -8.79 -23.68
N SER A 194 -9.71 -8.20 -22.63
CA SER A 194 -10.41 -7.41 -21.62
C SER A 194 -10.57 -5.93 -21.98
N GLY A 195 -10.23 -5.51 -23.21
CA GLY A 195 -10.33 -4.13 -23.68
C GLY A 195 -9.21 -3.20 -23.18
N LEU A 196 -8.16 -3.75 -22.56
CA LEU A 196 -6.99 -3.01 -22.13
C LEU A 196 -5.95 -2.96 -23.25
N ARG A 197 -5.09 -1.93 -23.25
CA ARG A 197 -3.95 -1.90 -24.17
C ARG A 197 -2.93 -2.98 -23.84
N ALA A 198 -2.26 -3.52 -24.84
CA ALA A 198 -1.06 -4.30 -24.63
C ALA A 198 0.05 -3.43 -24.01
N LEU A 199 0.83 -4.01 -23.13
CA LEU A 199 2.04 -3.39 -22.60
C LEU A 199 3.19 -3.60 -23.59
N SER A 200 4.08 -2.62 -23.70
CA SER A 200 5.36 -2.81 -24.34
C SER A 200 6.19 -3.82 -23.56
N GLU A 201 7.19 -4.41 -24.20
CA GLU A 201 8.09 -5.37 -23.59
C GLU A 201 8.76 -4.79 -22.32
N GLY A 202 9.21 -3.53 -22.41
CA GLY A 202 9.80 -2.83 -21.28
C GLY A 202 8.83 -2.57 -20.13
N GLU A 203 7.60 -2.15 -20.43
CA GLU A 203 6.55 -1.96 -19.40
C GLU A 203 6.19 -3.28 -18.71
N TYR A 204 6.13 -4.38 -19.48
CA TYR A 204 5.83 -5.70 -18.96
C TYR A 204 6.90 -6.18 -17.99
N ILE A 205 8.18 -6.11 -18.40
CA ILE A 205 9.33 -6.49 -17.57
C ILE A 205 9.43 -5.62 -16.33
N ALA A 206 9.23 -4.30 -16.48
CA ALA A 206 9.25 -3.38 -15.34
C ALA A 206 8.17 -3.69 -14.29
N LEU A 207 6.98 -4.15 -14.73
CA LEU A 207 5.95 -4.63 -13.82
C LEU A 207 6.38 -5.92 -13.10
N GLU A 208 6.92 -6.90 -13.84
CA GLU A 208 7.44 -8.14 -13.25
C GLU A 208 8.51 -7.87 -12.19
N ASP A 209 9.46 -6.99 -12.48
CA ASP A 209 10.53 -6.63 -11.55
C ASP A 209 9.99 -5.88 -10.32
N GLY A 210 9.03 -4.99 -10.51
CA GLY A 210 8.32 -4.32 -9.43
C GLY A 210 7.56 -5.32 -8.53
N TYR A 211 6.83 -6.25 -9.13
CA TYR A 211 6.12 -7.30 -8.40
C TYR A 211 7.09 -8.22 -7.64
N GLN A 212 8.17 -8.65 -8.31
CA GLN A 212 9.17 -9.50 -7.69
C GLN A 212 9.83 -8.82 -6.48
N THR A 213 10.10 -7.52 -6.59
CA THR A 213 10.68 -6.74 -5.50
C THR A 213 9.76 -6.72 -4.29
N ILE A 214 8.47 -6.46 -4.49
CA ILE A 214 7.47 -6.49 -3.42
C ILE A 214 7.38 -7.88 -2.81
N MET A 215 7.18 -8.92 -3.63
CA MET A 215 7.05 -10.30 -3.15
C MET A 215 8.26 -10.71 -2.29
N ARG A 216 9.46 -10.31 -2.72
CA ARG A 216 10.71 -10.59 -2.00
C ARG A 216 10.80 -9.81 -0.69
N ASN A 217 10.49 -8.51 -0.72
CA ASN A 217 10.59 -7.64 0.47
C ASN A 217 9.65 -8.10 1.59
N TYR A 218 8.47 -8.58 1.25
CA TYR A 218 7.50 -9.10 2.23
C TYR A 218 7.65 -10.59 2.52
N GLY A 219 8.71 -11.26 2.01
CA GLY A 219 8.96 -12.66 2.27
C GLY A 219 7.86 -13.59 1.78
N VAL A 220 7.26 -13.28 0.63
CA VAL A 220 6.32 -14.17 -0.05
C VAL A 220 7.10 -15.38 -0.60
N PRO A 221 6.55 -16.60 -0.57
CA PRO A 221 7.23 -17.77 -1.10
C PRO A 221 7.67 -17.61 -2.55
N SER A 222 8.92 -17.94 -2.86
CA SER A 222 9.51 -17.78 -4.20
C SER A 222 8.79 -18.59 -5.28
N SER A 223 8.08 -19.66 -4.90
CA SER A 223 7.25 -20.45 -5.82
C SER A 223 6.17 -19.63 -6.52
N LEU A 224 5.69 -18.53 -5.92
CA LEU A 224 4.67 -17.66 -6.50
C LEU A 224 5.23 -16.68 -7.54
N TYR A 225 6.55 -16.51 -7.62
CA TYR A 225 7.19 -15.59 -8.57
C TYR A 225 8.46 -16.16 -9.22
N ALA A 226 8.58 -17.48 -9.23
CA ALA A 226 9.69 -18.15 -9.91
C ALA A 226 9.66 -17.86 -11.41
N ARG A 227 10.86 -17.69 -12.00
CA ARG A 227 11.05 -17.54 -13.45
C ARG A 227 11.32 -18.92 -14.07
N ASP A 228 10.70 -19.18 -15.19
CA ASP A 228 11.04 -20.34 -16.02
C ASP A 228 12.31 -20.08 -16.86
N SER A 229 12.70 -21.05 -17.68
CA SER A 229 13.86 -20.95 -18.55
C SER A 229 13.76 -19.86 -19.64
N MET A 230 12.58 -19.33 -19.88
CA MET A 230 12.33 -18.21 -20.82
C MET A 230 12.17 -16.87 -20.08
N GLY A 231 12.46 -16.82 -18.79
CA GLY A 231 12.27 -15.65 -17.97
C GLY A 231 10.80 -15.31 -17.67
N ARG A 232 9.85 -16.18 -18.03
CA ARG A 232 8.42 -16.00 -17.79
C ARG A 232 8.10 -16.24 -16.32
N GLN A 233 7.26 -15.39 -15.74
CA GLN A 233 6.76 -15.51 -14.37
C GLN A 233 5.25 -15.76 -14.39
N GLU A 234 4.85 -17.01 -14.45
CA GLU A 234 3.45 -17.43 -14.57
C GLU A 234 2.57 -16.86 -13.44
N GLY A 235 3.11 -16.76 -12.22
CA GLY A 235 2.41 -16.19 -11.08
C GLY A 235 2.02 -14.72 -11.27
N PHE A 236 2.70 -13.99 -12.15
CA PHE A 236 2.41 -12.58 -12.42
C PHE A 236 1.47 -12.35 -13.60
N GLU A 237 1.25 -13.35 -14.44
CA GLU A 237 0.44 -13.16 -15.65
C GLU A 237 -0.99 -12.70 -15.35
N LYS A 238 -1.62 -13.32 -14.35
CA LYS A 238 -2.97 -12.91 -13.93
C LYS A 238 -2.99 -11.47 -13.38
N LEU A 239 -1.97 -11.09 -12.62
CA LEU A 239 -1.86 -9.73 -12.06
C LEU A 239 -1.70 -8.70 -13.18
N ILE A 240 -0.83 -8.98 -14.16
CA ILE A 240 -0.60 -8.11 -15.32
C ILE A 240 -1.86 -8.04 -16.19
N ALA A 241 -2.51 -9.17 -16.44
CA ALA A 241 -3.76 -9.23 -17.19
C ALA A 241 -4.88 -8.43 -16.53
N GLY A 242 -5.00 -8.50 -15.20
CA GLY A 242 -5.96 -7.76 -14.39
C GLY A 242 -5.57 -6.30 -14.13
N ASP A 243 -4.55 -5.77 -14.80
CA ASP A 243 -4.06 -4.37 -14.69
C ASP A 243 -3.69 -3.95 -13.24
N VAL A 244 -3.31 -4.90 -12.40
CA VAL A 244 -2.87 -4.63 -11.03
C VAL A 244 -1.60 -3.79 -11.08
N LYS A 245 -1.61 -2.63 -10.44
CA LYS A 245 -0.43 -1.76 -10.36
C LYS A 245 0.51 -2.20 -9.23
N VAL A 246 1.79 -1.86 -9.34
CA VAL A 246 2.80 -2.19 -8.32
C VAL A 246 2.37 -1.76 -6.91
N PRO A 247 1.85 -0.52 -6.69
CA PRO A 247 1.37 -0.12 -5.36
C PRO A 247 0.12 -0.87 -4.90
N GLU A 248 -0.74 -1.31 -5.82
CA GLU A 248 -1.89 -2.14 -5.48
C GLU A 248 -1.45 -3.53 -5.02
N LEU A 249 -0.50 -4.14 -5.73
CA LEU A 249 0.06 -5.42 -5.33
C LEU A 249 0.67 -5.35 -3.92
N GLU A 250 1.40 -4.28 -3.62
CA GLU A 250 1.96 -4.06 -2.30
C GLU A 250 0.87 -4.04 -1.22
N GLN A 251 -0.21 -3.29 -1.45
CA GLN A 251 -1.34 -3.28 -0.53
C GLN A 251 -1.97 -4.67 -0.36
N ARG A 252 -2.12 -5.44 -1.43
CA ARG A 252 -2.63 -6.81 -1.38
C ARG A 252 -1.73 -7.72 -0.55
N VAL A 253 -0.42 -7.65 -0.76
CA VAL A 253 0.58 -8.42 0.00
C VAL A 253 0.57 -8.03 1.48
N ILE A 254 0.51 -6.74 1.81
CA ILE A 254 0.38 -6.25 3.19
C ILE A 254 -0.88 -6.82 3.84
N LEU A 255 -2.03 -6.75 3.16
CA LEU A 255 -3.28 -7.28 3.67
C LEU A 255 -3.20 -8.79 3.96
N GLY A 256 -2.63 -9.57 3.04
CA GLY A 256 -2.47 -11.02 3.23
C GLY A 256 -1.41 -11.37 4.27
N LYS A 257 -0.23 -10.78 4.17
CA LYS A 257 0.93 -11.18 4.99
C LYS A 257 0.85 -10.57 6.39
N GLU A 258 0.71 -9.23 6.47
CA GLU A 258 0.78 -8.52 7.74
C GLU A 258 -0.55 -8.57 8.51
N LYS A 259 -1.65 -8.34 7.80
CA LYS A 259 -2.97 -8.19 8.42
C LYS A 259 -3.73 -9.49 8.63
N LEU A 260 -3.37 -10.57 7.96
CA LEU A 260 -3.98 -11.89 8.12
C LEU A 260 -2.99 -12.93 8.62
N LEU A 261 -1.94 -13.27 7.88
CA LEU A 261 -1.01 -14.35 8.27
C LEU A 261 -0.23 -14.03 9.55
N ASN A 262 0.27 -12.80 9.70
CA ASN A 262 0.99 -12.33 10.88
C ASN A 262 0.08 -11.69 11.94
N ALA A 263 -1.24 -11.71 11.74
CA ALA A 263 -2.20 -11.13 12.66
C ALA A 263 -2.22 -11.86 14.02
N PRO A 264 -2.70 -11.20 15.08
CA PRO A 264 -2.99 -11.85 16.36
C PRO A 264 -3.88 -13.07 16.20
N PRO A 265 -3.78 -14.08 17.09
CA PRO A 265 -4.56 -15.31 16.99
C PRO A 265 -6.08 -15.08 16.90
N GLU A 266 -6.57 -14.08 17.60
CA GLU A 266 -7.98 -13.71 17.64
C GLU A 266 -8.46 -13.20 16.28
N THR A 267 -7.66 -12.39 15.59
CA THR A 267 -7.96 -11.90 14.24
C THR A 267 -7.97 -13.05 13.23
N ARG A 268 -6.99 -13.95 13.31
CA ARG A 268 -6.97 -15.15 12.46
C ARG A 268 -8.14 -16.08 12.75
N GLN A 269 -8.52 -16.22 14.02
CA GLN A 269 -9.71 -16.99 14.42
C GLN A 269 -10.97 -16.35 13.82
N ALA A 270 -11.14 -15.04 13.95
CA ALA A 270 -12.29 -14.32 13.37
C ALA A 270 -12.33 -14.49 11.84
N PHE A 271 -11.18 -14.37 11.15
CA PHE A 271 -11.11 -14.54 9.71
C PHE A 271 -11.57 -15.94 9.28
N ARG A 272 -11.10 -17.00 9.95
CA ARG A 272 -11.52 -18.38 9.66
C ARG A 272 -13.00 -18.61 9.96
N GLN A 273 -13.55 -18.00 11.00
CA GLN A 273 -14.98 -18.09 11.32
C GLN A 273 -15.84 -17.37 10.28
N PHE A 274 -15.40 -16.21 9.81
CA PHE A 274 -16.14 -15.41 8.85
C PHE A 274 -16.03 -15.93 7.42
N PHE A 275 -14.87 -16.49 7.06
CA PHE A 275 -14.54 -16.94 5.70
C PHE A 275 -13.99 -18.38 5.71
N PRO A 276 -14.80 -19.37 6.10
CA PRO A 276 -14.32 -20.74 6.30
C PRO A 276 -13.83 -21.42 5.01
N SER A 277 -14.16 -20.88 3.85
CA SER A 277 -13.67 -21.34 2.55
C SER A 277 -12.26 -20.88 2.20
N ILE A 278 -11.66 -19.98 2.99
CA ILE A 278 -10.31 -19.45 2.77
C ILE A 278 -9.42 -19.97 3.90
N THR A 279 -8.58 -20.95 3.59
CA THR A 279 -7.62 -21.49 4.55
C THR A 279 -6.41 -20.56 4.69
N ASP A 280 -5.60 -20.76 5.74
CA ASP A 280 -4.37 -19.97 5.94
C ASP A 280 -3.41 -20.10 4.75
N ASP A 281 -3.37 -21.28 4.09
CA ASP A 281 -2.55 -21.53 2.91
C ASP A 281 -3.08 -20.81 1.65
N ASP A 282 -4.41 -20.57 1.60
CA ASP A 282 -5.07 -19.93 0.46
C ASP A 282 -5.07 -18.41 0.56
N ILE A 283 -4.73 -17.82 1.72
CA ILE A 283 -4.82 -16.37 1.95
C ILE A 283 -4.03 -15.59 0.90
N LEU A 284 -2.80 -15.99 0.61
CA LEU A 284 -1.99 -15.28 -0.40
C LEU A 284 -2.60 -15.44 -1.79
N GLY A 285 -3.06 -16.62 -2.17
CA GLY A 285 -3.77 -16.84 -3.43
C GLY A 285 -5.02 -15.96 -3.54
N TYR A 286 -5.80 -15.85 -2.46
CA TYR A 286 -7.01 -15.04 -2.41
C TYR A 286 -6.73 -13.53 -2.56
N VAL A 287 -5.75 -12.99 -1.83
CA VAL A 287 -5.44 -11.55 -1.90
C VAL A 287 -4.73 -11.15 -3.18
N LEU A 288 -4.00 -12.07 -3.80
CA LEU A 288 -3.30 -11.84 -5.05
C LEU A 288 -4.20 -12.05 -6.29
N ASP A 289 -5.38 -12.61 -6.12
CA ASP A 289 -6.33 -12.80 -7.22
C ASP A 289 -6.85 -11.44 -7.74
N PRO A 290 -6.53 -11.04 -8.99
CA PRO A 290 -6.95 -9.76 -9.53
C PRO A 290 -8.47 -9.65 -9.75
N GLU A 291 -9.20 -10.78 -9.82
CA GLU A 291 -10.66 -10.80 -9.90
C GLU A 291 -11.31 -10.34 -8.58
N LYS A 292 -10.58 -10.43 -7.48
CA LYS A 292 -11.03 -9.91 -6.18
C LYS A 292 -10.70 -8.42 -6.09
N GLY A 293 -11.71 -7.59 -5.96
CA GLY A 293 -11.52 -6.14 -5.79
C GLY A 293 -10.72 -5.83 -4.53
N LEU A 294 -9.72 -4.97 -4.62
CA LEU A 294 -8.90 -4.56 -3.48
C LEU A 294 -9.75 -4.04 -2.30
N GLN A 295 -10.84 -3.33 -2.61
CA GLN A 295 -11.75 -2.81 -1.58
C GLN A 295 -12.53 -3.93 -0.87
N ASP A 296 -12.89 -4.99 -1.58
CA ASP A 296 -13.54 -6.16 -0.97
C ASP A 296 -12.57 -6.88 -0.03
N ILE A 297 -11.31 -7.05 -0.45
CA ILE A 297 -10.26 -7.63 0.40
C ILE A 297 -10.07 -6.77 1.66
N LYS A 298 -9.92 -5.46 1.51
CA LYS A 298 -9.79 -4.52 2.63
C LYS A 298 -10.95 -4.65 3.62
N ARG A 299 -12.18 -4.66 3.11
CA ARG A 299 -13.38 -4.80 3.95
C ARG A 299 -13.37 -6.10 4.74
N LYS A 300 -13.02 -7.22 4.12
CA LYS A 300 -12.93 -8.52 4.80
C LYS A 300 -11.84 -8.58 5.85
N VAL A 301 -10.68 -7.99 5.56
CA VAL A 301 -9.59 -7.87 6.53
C VAL A 301 -10.01 -7.02 7.71
N THR A 302 -10.60 -5.85 7.46
CA THR A 302 -11.11 -4.98 8.55
C THR A 302 -12.19 -5.67 9.36
N ALA A 303 -13.12 -6.39 8.73
CA ALA A 303 -14.12 -7.17 9.45
C ALA A 303 -13.48 -8.23 10.35
N ALA A 304 -12.42 -8.91 9.88
CA ALA A 304 -11.67 -9.88 10.67
C ALA A 304 -10.91 -9.22 11.84
N GLU A 305 -10.31 -8.03 11.64
CA GLU A 305 -9.69 -7.25 12.71
C GLU A 305 -10.71 -6.84 13.79
N ILE A 306 -11.91 -6.41 13.37
CA ILE A 306 -13.02 -6.07 14.27
C ILE A 306 -13.51 -7.33 15.02
N GLY A 307 -13.67 -8.45 14.31
CA GLY A 307 -14.02 -9.74 14.90
C GLY A 307 -13.00 -10.21 15.92
N GLY A 308 -11.71 -10.11 15.57
CA GLY A 308 -10.61 -10.44 16.47
C GLY A 308 -10.58 -9.55 17.71
N ALA A 309 -10.89 -8.26 17.57
CA ALA A 309 -11.00 -7.33 18.68
C ALA A 309 -12.14 -7.73 19.66
N ALA A 310 -13.29 -8.16 19.14
CA ALA A 310 -14.38 -8.68 19.95
C ALA A 310 -13.99 -9.96 20.70
N ILE A 311 -13.40 -10.93 19.98
CA ILE A 311 -12.94 -12.21 20.57
C ILE A 311 -11.88 -11.93 21.66
N GLY A 312 -10.90 -11.06 21.41
CA GLY A 312 -9.87 -10.69 22.38
C GLY A 312 -10.43 -10.01 23.64
N ALA A 313 -11.59 -9.37 23.55
CA ALA A 313 -12.32 -8.81 24.68
C ALA A 313 -13.29 -9.82 25.35
N GLY A 314 -13.31 -11.09 24.94
CA GLY A 314 -14.22 -12.12 25.45
C GLY A 314 -15.67 -11.95 24.97
N LEU A 315 -15.86 -11.22 23.87
CA LEU A 315 -17.16 -10.96 23.27
C LEU A 315 -17.28 -11.70 21.92
N ALA A 316 -18.47 -11.78 21.37
CA ALA A 316 -18.72 -12.38 20.08
C ALA A 316 -19.31 -11.35 19.12
N THR A 317 -18.97 -11.47 17.84
CA THR A 317 -19.60 -10.68 16.79
C THR A 317 -19.79 -11.53 15.54
N SER A 318 -20.78 -11.19 14.72
CA SER A 318 -21.02 -11.86 13.45
C SER A 318 -20.30 -11.13 12.32
N LEU A 319 -20.08 -11.83 11.19
CA LEU A 319 -19.55 -11.21 9.97
C LEU A 319 -20.34 -9.96 9.56
N THR A 320 -21.67 -10.09 9.50
CA THR A 320 -22.56 -8.97 9.12
C THR A 320 -22.35 -7.76 10.04
N ARG A 321 -22.21 -8.00 11.34
CA ARG A 321 -21.99 -6.91 12.30
C ARG A 321 -20.61 -6.29 12.14
N ALA A 322 -19.58 -7.11 11.98
CA ALA A 322 -18.22 -6.63 11.74
C ALA A 322 -18.12 -5.81 10.42
N GLU A 323 -18.81 -6.26 9.36
CA GLU A 323 -18.88 -5.50 8.10
C GLU A 323 -19.65 -4.17 8.23
N GLN A 324 -20.73 -4.14 9.03
CA GLN A 324 -21.45 -2.89 9.33
C GLN A 324 -20.55 -1.88 10.05
N LEU A 325 -19.79 -2.34 11.04
CA LEU A 325 -18.83 -1.51 11.77
C LEU A 325 -17.71 -1.02 10.86
N ALA A 326 -17.14 -1.89 10.03
CA ALA A 326 -16.16 -1.52 9.02
C ALA A 326 -16.71 -0.48 8.03
N GLY A 327 -17.96 -0.66 7.58
CA GLY A 327 -18.68 0.30 6.73
C GLY A 327 -18.95 1.65 7.40
N ALA A 328 -19.11 1.67 8.72
CA ALA A 328 -19.20 2.88 9.53
C ALA A 328 -17.82 3.55 9.79
N GLY A 329 -16.74 3.01 9.22
CA GLY A 329 -15.38 3.57 9.35
C GLY A 329 -14.64 3.14 10.62
N ILE A 330 -15.14 2.14 11.35
CA ILE A 330 -14.44 1.59 12.52
C ILE A 330 -13.23 0.77 12.05
N THR A 331 -12.05 1.17 12.50
CA THR A 331 -10.80 0.44 12.24
C THR A 331 -10.59 -0.68 13.25
N GLY A 332 -9.70 -1.64 12.96
CA GLY A 332 -9.33 -2.70 13.90
C GLY A 332 -8.80 -2.16 15.23
N GLU A 333 -8.06 -1.05 15.22
CA GLU A 333 -7.54 -0.42 16.44
C GLU A 333 -8.67 0.23 17.27
N ALA A 334 -9.56 0.99 16.63
CA ALA A 334 -10.73 1.58 17.28
C ALA A 334 -11.66 0.46 17.85
N ALA A 335 -11.80 -0.63 17.11
CA ALA A 335 -12.57 -1.79 17.57
C ALA A 335 -11.93 -2.42 18.81
N ARG A 336 -10.60 -2.56 18.87
CA ARG A 336 -9.89 -3.13 20.01
C ARG A 336 -10.14 -2.32 21.28
N GLN A 337 -9.99 -1.00 21.21
CA GLN A 337 -10.27 -0.10 22.32
C GLN A 337 -11.76 -0.11 22.70
N GLY A 338 -12.63 -0.06 21.71
CA GLY A 338 -14.07 -0.07 21.91
C GLY A 338 -14.57 -1.36 22.58
N TYR A 339 -14.15 -2.53 22.10
CA TYR A 339 -14.59 -3.79 22.68
C TYR A 339 -14.02 -4.05 24.08
N GLN A 340 -12.83 -3.54 24.41
CA GLN A 340 -12.34 -3.54 25.79
C GLN A 340 -13.27 -2.73 26.71
N ALA A 341 -13.70 -1.55 26.28
CA ALA A 341 -14.65 -0.75 27.03
C ALA A 341 -16.02 -1.45 27.15
N ILE A 342 -16.52 -2.02 26.05
CA ILE A 342 -17.79 -2.77 26.00
C ILE A 342 -17.77 -3.97 26.96
N ALA A 343 -16.67 -4.73 26.98
CA ALA A 343 -16.51 -5.87 27.87
C ALA A 343 -16.63 -5.48 29.36
N GLY A 344 -16.15 -4.29 29.73
CA GLY A 344 -16.32 -3.74 31.08
C GLY A 344 -17.73 -3.24 31.38
N MET A 345 -18.46 -2.75 30.36
CA MET A 345 -19.78 -2.13 30.56
C MET A 345 -20.94 -3.12 30.51
N VAL A 346 -20.87 -4.10 29.61
CA VAL A 346 -22.01 -5.01 29.33
C VAL A 346 -22.43 -5.84 30.57
N PRO A 347 -21.54 -6.45 31.35
CA PRO A 347 -21.98 -7.26 32.52
C PRO A 347 -22.76 -6.44 33.51
N ARG A 348 -22.25 -5.24 33.87
CA ARG A 348 -22.93 -4.35 34.82
C ARG A 348 -24.23 -3.80 34.26
N GLY A 349 -24.21 -3.34 33.02
CA GLY A 349 -25.38 -2.79 32.33
C GLY A 349 -26.51 -3.82 32.26
N ARG A 350 -26.18 -5.09 31.95
CA ARG A 350 -27.14 -6.20 31.94
C ARG A 350 -27.74 -6.43 33.32
N GLN A 351 -26.93 -6.58 34.36
CA GLN A 351 -27.41 -6.79 35.73
C GLN A 351 -28.31 -5.65 36.18
N LEU A 352 -27.95 -4.40 35.92
CA LEU A 352 -28.78 -3.24 36.31
C LEU A 352 -30.11 -3.21 35.54
N SER A 353 -30.09 -3.48 34.22
CA SER A 353 -31.29 -3.49 33.40
C SER A 353 -32.26 -4.60 33.83
N GLU A 354 -31.77 -5.78 34.18
CA GLU A 354 -32.59 -6.89 34.73
C GLU A 354 -33.16 -6.54 36.11
N PHE A 355 -32.30 -6.00 37.00
CA PHE A 355 -32.72 -5.67 38.37
C PHE A 355 -33.78 -4.57 38.42
N TYR A 356 -33.59 -3.51 37.59
CA TYR A 356 -34.53 -2.37 37.55
C TYR A 356 -35.66 -2.55 36.55
N LYS A 357 -35.77 -3.72 35.88
CA LYS A 357 -36.76 -4.02 34.84
C LYS A 357 -36.81 -2.99 33.73
N GLU A 358 -35.66 -2.46 33.37
CA GLU A 358 -35.47 -1.54 32.25
C GLU A 358 -35.21 -2.29 30.94
N SER A 359 -35.16 -1.54 29.82
CA SER A 359 -34.78 -2.13 28.53
C SER A 359 -33.41 -2.82 28.63
N PRO A 360 -33.23 -4.02 28.04
CA PRO A 360 -32.00 -4.79 28.18
C PRO A 360 -30.78 -4.03 27.68
N TYR A 361 -29.75 -3.89 28.50
CA TYR A 361 -28.47 -3.36 28.07
C TYR A 361 -27.62 -4.50 27.46
N THR A 362 -27.62 -4.59 26.14
CA THR A 362 -26.97 -5.66 25.40
C THR A 362 -25.58 -5.22 24.87
N GLN A 363 -24.81 -6.16 24.35
CA GLN A 363 -23.59 -5.85 23.63
C GLN A 363 -23.86 -4.88 22.47
N GLN A 364 -24.93 -5.11 21.69
CA GLN A 364 -25.31 -4.23 20.59
C GLN A 364 -25.60 -2.80 21.07
N THR A 365 -26.26 -2.64 22.21
CA THR A 365 -26.51 -1.33 22.82
C THR A 365 -25.20 -0.65 23.20
N ALA A 366 -24.26 -1.39 23.80
CA ALA A 366 -22.94 -0.87 24.14
C ALA A 366 -22.11 -0.49 22.88
N GLU A 367 -22.19 -1.29 21.82
CA GLU A 367 -21.55 -0.97 20.53
C GLU A 367 -22.10 0.32 19.90
N GLN A 368 -23.42 0.53 19.97
CA GLN A 368 -24.02 1.78 19.47
C GLN A 368 -23.49 3.00 20.22
N GLU A 369 -23.35 2.90 21.55
CA GLU A 369 -22.81 3.96 22.37
C GLU A 369 -21.32 4.19 22.10
N VAL A 370 -20.51 3.15 22.20
CA VAL A 370 -19.04 3.26 22.14
C VAL A 370 -18.53 3.65 20.76
N PHE A 371 -19.16 3.12 19.72
CA PHE A 371 -18.77 3.42 18.33
C PHE A 371 -19.58 4.58 17.71
N ASN A 372 -20.39 5.26 18.54
CA ASN A 372 -21.20 6.39 18.11
C ASN A 372 -22.05 6.10 16.86
N LEU A 373 -22.71 4.97 16.86
CA LEU A 373 -23.57 4.52 15.78
C LEU A 373 -25.01 5.06 15.96
N ALA A 374 -25.87 4.80 14.98
CA ALA A 374 -27.28 5.07 15.10
C ALA A 374 -27.87 4.38 16.37
N GLY A 375 -28.57 5.16 17.20
CA GLY A 375 -29.04 4.69 18.52
C GLY A 375 -28.03 4.87 19.67
N GLY A 376 -26.85 5.45 19.41
CA GLY A 376 -25.83 5.67 20.44
C GLY A 376 -26.26 6.64 21.54
N THR A 377 -27.04 7.67 21.20
CA THR A 377 -27.60 8.62 22.17
C THR A 377 -28.59 7.92 23.10
N GLU A 378 -29.48 7.08 22.57
CA GLU A 378 -30.45 6.30 23.35
C GLU A 378 -29.73 5.31 24.25
N ALA A 379 -28.70 4.62 23.72
CA ALA A 379 -27.87 3.70 24.49
C ALA A 379 -27.16 4.39 25.66
N SER A 380 -26.58 5.55 25.42
CA SER A 380 -25.93 6.38 26.44
C SER A 380 -26.94 6.87 27.51
N ASN A 381 -28.14 7.29 27.09
CA ASN A 381 -29.18 7.70 27.97
C ASN A 381 -29.66 6.53 28.86
N LEU A 382 -29.82 5.35 28.28
CA LEU A 382 -30.17 4.12 29.03
C LEU A 382 -29.11 3.82 30.09
N ARG A 383 -27.83 3.81 29.72
CA ARG A 383 -26.73 3.55 30.67
C ARG A 383 -26.71 4.58 31.80
N ARG A 384 -26.86 5.86 31.44
CA ARG A 384 -26.92 6.95 32.44
C ARG A 384 -28.09 6.78 33.37
N LYS A 385 -29.28 6.43 32.85
CA LYS A 385 -30.49 6.15 33.68
C LYS A 385 -30.21 5.00 34.66
N LEU A 386 -29.67 3.88 34.18
CA LEU A 386 -29.30 2.74 35.01
C LEU A 386 -28.35 3.13 36.14
N THR A 387 -27.29 3.89 35.82
CA THR A 387 -26.33 4.35 36.83
C THR A 387 -26.97 5.31 37.85
N GLN A 388 -27.80 6.24 37.39
CA GLN A 388 -28.53 7.15 38.31
C GLN A 388 -29.50 6.45 39.22
N THR A 389 -30.21 5.45 38.69
CA THR A 389 -31.15 4.62 39.50
C THR A 389 -30.40 3.80 40.56
N GLU A 390 -29.22 3.27 40.18
CA GLU A 390 -28.33 2.58 41.12
C GLU A 390 -27.84 3.53 42.22
N GLN A 391 -27.34 4.70 41.86
CA GLN A 391 -26.88 5.71 42.82
C GLN A 391 -28.01 6.19 43.76
N ALA A 392 -29.20 6.41 43.21
CA ALA A 392 -30.35 6.80 44.01
C ALA A 392 -30.77 5.71 45.03
N ALA A 393 -30.69 4.44 44.59
CA ALA A 393 -31.01 3.31 45.48
C ALA A 393 -29.98 3.18 46.63
N PHE A 394 -28.72 3.46 46.38
CA PHE A 394 -27.69 3.44 47.44
C PHE A 394 -27.72 4.68 48.31
N SER A 395 -27.93 5.90 47.75
CA SER A 395 -28.03 7.12 48.54
C SER A 395 -29.29 7.18 49.41
N GLY A 396 -30.40 6.60 48.94
CA GLY A 396 -31.65 6.49 49.72
C GLY A 396 -31.52 5.63 50.97
N LYS A 397 -30.69 4.56 50.94
CA LYS A 397 -30.45 3.70 52.13
C LYS A 397 -29.50 4.37 53.14
N ALA A 398 -28.58 5.23 52.73
CA ALA A 398 -27.69 5.94 53.65
C ALA A 398 -28.45 7.01 54.48
N GLY A 399 -29.53 7.59 53.92
CA GLY A 399 -30.37 8.54 54.64
C GLY A 399 -31.26 7.97 55.71
N THR A 400 -31.71 6.70 55.57
CA THR A 400 -32.57 6.04 56.55
C THR A 400 -31.84 5.51 57.78
N THR A 401 -30.54 5.20 57.65
CA THR A 401 -29.71 4.79 58.80
C THR A 401 -29.25 5.98 59.66
N GLY A 402 -29.14 7.19 59.11
CA GLY A 402 -28.82 8.39 59.87
C GLY A 402 -30.01 8.92 60.68
N GLY A 403 -31.25 8.72 60.21
CA GLY A 403 -32.46 9.10 60.89
C GLY A 403 -32.88 8.20 62.09
N ALA A 404 -32.52 6.90 62.03
CA ALA A 404 -32.83 5.96 63.12
C ALA A 404 -31.92 6.13 64.33
N LEU A 405 -30.66 6.55 64.15
CA LEU A 405 -29.72 6.83 65.26
C LEU A 405 -29.94 8.20 65.90
N GLY A 406 -30.64 9.12 65.23
CA GLY A 406 -30.99 10.43 65.80
C GLY A 406 -32.19 10.44 66.76
N ARG A 407 -33.03 9.37 66.73
CA ARG A 407 -34.22 9.30 67.58
C ARG A 407 -33.99 8.59 68.91
N GLU A 408 -32.93 7.84 69.08
CA GLU A 408 -32.63 7.19 70.40
C GLU A 408 -31.96 8.12 71.43
N ARG A 409 -31.56 9.33 71.07
CA ARG A 409 -30.97 10.29 72.00
C ARG A 409 -31.95 11.32 72.59
N ALA A 410 -33.22 11.24 72.27
CA ALA A 410 -34.22 12.19 72.79
C ALA A 410 -35.18 11.59 73.89
N GLY A 411 -34.78 10.46 74.51
CA GLY A 411 -35.60 9.80 75.51
C GLY A 411 -34.86 9.42 76.78
N SER A 412 -34.12 10.36 77.38
CA SER A 412 -33.63 10.21 78.75
C SER A 412 -33.83 11.48 79.55
N PHE A 413 -34.96 11.59 80.09
CA PHE A 413 -35.26 12.23 81.39
C PHE A 413 -36.18 11.35 82.14
#